data_5a81c5c78704cfe274a5737d3ab6e16e
#
_entry.id   5a81c5c78704cfe274a5737d3ab6e16e
#
_cell.length_a   1.000
_cell.length_b   1.000
_cell.length_c   1.000
_cell.angle_alpha   90.00
_cell.angle_beta   90.00
_cell.angle_gamma   90.00
#
_symmetry.space_group_name_H-M   'P 1'
#
loop_
_entity.id
_entity.type
_entity.pdbx_description
1 polymer ?
#
loop_
_entity_poly.entity_id
_entity_poly.type
_entity_poly.pdbx_seq_one_letter_code
_entity_poly.pdbx_strand_id
1 'polypeptide(L)'
;EPAEYGRLLACLLEGNRKWAYRAPVLILSVARMDFEDDRRPNRHAFHDVGLATENLLLQVSALGLVAHPMAGFDIEKARADLKIPSGYEPVAMIAVGYPGELSVLPDYLQQRELKPRERKPLTEMAFSGQWGHPLPSQPV
;
A
#
# COMPACT_ATOMS: atom_id res chain seq x y z
N GLU A 1 15.10 8.51 -11.31
CA GLU A 1 16.57 8.44 -11.39
C GLU A 1 17.12 7.40 -10.40
N PRO A 2 18.32 6.76 -10.68
CA PRO A 2 18.83 5.66 -9.85
C PRO A 2 19.03 6.02 -8.36
N ALA A 3 19.49 7.26 -8.09
CA ALA A 3 19.74 7.72 -6.72
C ALA A 3 18.45 7.92 -5.91
N GLU A 4 17.37 8.35 -6.54
CA GLU A 4 16.06 8.57 -5.92
C GLU A 4 15.37 7.24 -5.61
N TYR A 5 15.41 6.32 -6.57
CA TYR A 5 14.95 4.95 -6.37
C TYR A 5 15.69 4.27 -5.20
N GLY A 6 17.02 4.44 -5.15
CA GLY A 6 17.86 3.89 -4.08
C GLY A 6 17.47 4.40 -2.68
N ARG A 7 17.07 5.67 -2.54
CA ARG A 7 16.58 6.23 -1.27
C ARG A 7 15.28 5.56 -0.82
N LEU A 8 14.31 5.41 -1.73
CA LEU A 8 13.05 4.70 -1.43
C LEU A 8 13.29 3.24 -1.07
N LEU A 9 14.12 2.55 -1.85
CA LEU A 9 14.46 1.15 -1.60
C LEU A 9 15.14 0.96 -0.24
N ALA A 10 16.03 1.89 0.15
CA ALA A 10 16.72 1.85 1.43
C ALA A 10 15.78 2.05 2.65
N CYS A 11 14.60 2.62 2.45
CA CYS A 11 13.59 2.74 3.50
C CYS A 11 12.80 1.44 3.72
N LEU A 12 12.79 0.50 2.76
CA LEU A 12 12.08 -0.76 2.94
C LEU A 12 12.74 -1.65 4.00
N LEU A 13 11.91 -2.28 4.84
CA LEU A 13 12.37 -3.36 5.72
C LEU A 13 12.87 -4.55 4.88
N GLU A 14 13.77 -5.33 5.46
CA GLU A 14 14.48 -6.40 4.76
C GLU A 14 13.53 -7.38 4.03
N GLY A 15 12.43 -7.76 4.66
CA GLY A 15 11.44 -8.68 4.06
C GLY A 15 10.86 -8.18 2.73
N ASN A 16 10.62 -6.87 2.61
CA ASN A 16 10.14 -6.26 1.37
C ASN A 16 11.29 -5.94 0.41
N ARG A 17 12.41 -5.45 0.91
CA ARG A 17 13.57 -5.10 0.10
C ARG A 17 14.11 -6.29 -0.71
N LYS A 18 14.03 -7.52 -0.18
CA LYS A 18 14.51 -8.76 -0.84
C LYS A 18 13.86 -9.06 -2.18
N TRP A 19 12.69 -8.50 -2.47
CA TRP A 19 12.00 -8.72 -3.74
C TRP A 19 11.67 -7.39 -4.46
N ALA A 20 11.31 -6.34 -3.72
CA ALA A 20 10.88 -5.07 -4.30
C ALA A 20 11.97 -4.33 -5.09
N TYR A 21 13.26 -4.65 -4.88
CA TYR A 21 14.36 -4.06 -5.65
C TYR A 21 14.28 -4.37 -7.16
N ARG A 22 13.47 -5.35 -7.55
CA ARG A 22 13.21 -5.72 -8.95
C ARG A 22 12.10 -4.88 -9.59
N ALA A 23 11.29 -4.21 -8.79
CA ALA A 23 10.22 -3.36 -9.32
C ALA A 23 10.85 -2.11 -9.97
N PRO A 24 10.48 -1.75 -11.19
CA PRO A 24 11.03 -0.57 -11.86
C PRO A 24 10.58 0.75 -11.22
N VAL A 25 9.48 0.73 -10.46
CA VAL A 25 8.92 1.91 -9.80
C VAL A 25 8.62 1.62 -8.34
N LEU A 26 9.06 2.53 -7.45
CA LEU A 26 8.64 2.61 -6.06
C LEU A 26 7.98 3.97 -5.83
N ILE A 27 6.84 3.96 -5.16
CA ILE A 27 6.06 5.15 -4.82
C ILE A 27 5.84 5.15 -3.31
N LEU A 28 6.09 6.26 -2.64
CA LEU A 28 5.68 6.47 -1.25
C LEU A 28 4.41 7.31 -1.25
N SER A 29 3.32 6.77 -0.74
CA SER A 29 2.12 7.54 -0.48
C SER A 29 2.26 8.30 0.84
N VAL A 30 1.85 9.56 0.86
CA VAL A 30 2.00 10.46 2.01
C VAL A 30 0.67 11.17 2.24
N ALA A 31 0.18 11.14 3.48
CA ALA A 31 -1.02 11.83 3.90
C ALA A 31 -0.71 13.23 4.45
N ARG A 32 -1.46 14.23 4.06
CA ARG A 32 -1.45 15.55 4.70
C ARG A 32 -2.42 15.53 5.88
N MET A 33 -1.91 15.75 7.08
CA MET A 33 -2.65 15.58 8.32
C MET A 33 -3.46 16.80 8.75
N ASP A 34 -3.35 17.91 8.04
CA ASP A 34 -4.12 19.14 8.26
C ASP A 34 -4.71 19.69 6.95
N PHE A 35 -5.77 20.48 7.08
CA PHE A 35 -6.30 21.24 5.95
C PHE A 35 -5.40 22.43 5.63
N GLU A 36 -5.31 22.80 4.33
CA GLU A 36 -4.39 23.82 3.85
C GLU A 36 -4.79 25.23 4.31
N ASP A 37 -6.08 25.50 4.28
CA ASP A 37 -6.68 26.80 4.48
C ASP A 37 -6.60 27.29 5.93
N ASP A 38 -6.87 26.41 6.91
CA ASP A 38 -6.98 26.78 8.32
C ASP A 38 -6.19 25.90 9.28
N ARG A 39 -5.41 24.95 8.75
CA ARG A 39 -4.54 24.04 9.52
C ARG A 39 -5.28 23.19 10.55
N ARG A 40 -6.60 23.05 10.46
CA ARG A 40 -7.34 22.11 11.28
C ARG A 40 -6.92 20.68 10.98
N PRO A 41 -6.93 19.77 11.99
CA PRO A 41 -6.62 18.36 11.75
C PRO A 41 -7.56 17.73 10.69
N ASN A 42 -6.97 17.10 9.69
CA ASN A 42 -7.70 16.34 8.69
C ASN A 42 -7.86 14.87 9.13
N ARG A 43 -8.98 14.57 9.80
CA ARG A 43 -9.29 13.19 10.24
C ARG A 43 -9.48 12.20 9.08
N HIS A 44 -9.67 12.68 7.85
CA HIS A 44 -9.88 11.87 6.66
C HIS A 44 -8.59 11.59 5.88
N ALA A 45 -7.46 12.13 6.29
CA ALA A 45 -6.19 12.07 5.57
C ALA A 45 -5.81 10.65 5.12
N PHE A 46 -5.87 9.66 6.00
CA PHE A 46 -5.56 8.27 5.65
C PHE A 46 -6.63 7.62 4.76
N HIS A 47 -7.91 7.98 4.97
CA HIS A 47 -9.01 7.53 4.12
C HIS A 47 -8.82 8.03 2.68
N ASP A 48 -8.51 9.30 2.50
CA ASP A 48 -8.32 9.93 1.20
C ASP A 48 -7.11 9.32 0.45
N VAL A 49 -6.00 9.08 1.17
CA VAL A 49 -4.83 8.40 0.62
C VAL A 49 -5.15 6.94 0.25
N GLY A 50 -5.95 6.24 1.06
CA GLY A 50 -6.42 4.89 0.75
C GLY A 50 -7.22 4.84 -0.55
N LEU A 51 -8.17 5.77 -0.74
CA LEU A 51 -8.95 5.90 -1.98
C LEU A 51 -8.07 6.24 -3.19
N ALA A 52 -7.13 7.17 -3.03
CA ALA A 52 -6.19 7.53 -4.09
C ALA A 52 -5.29 6.34 -4.47
N THR A 53 -4.83 5.58 -3.47
CA THR A 53 -4.03 4.37 -3.69
C THR A 53 -4.84 3.31 -4.44
N GLU A 54 -6.09 3.06 -4.07
CA GLU A 54 -6.95 2.10 -4.78
C GLU A 54 -7.14 2.50 -6.25
N ASN A 55 -7.41 3.78 -6.54
CA ASN A 55 -7.51 4.27 -7.92
C ASN A 55 -6.20 4.03 -8.71
N LEU A 56 -5.04 4.21 -8.07
CA LEU A 56 -3.74 3.88 -8.66
C LEU A 56 -3.65 2.38 -8.98
N LEU A 57 -4.03 1.50 -8.05
CA LEU A 57 -3.98 0.05 -8.23
C LEU A 57 -4.90 -0.41 -9.37
N LEU A 58 -6.10 0.16 -9.48
CA LEU A 58 -7.03 -0.11 -10.57
C LEU A 58 -6.44 0.31 -11.92
N GLN A 59 -5.84 1.51 -11.99
CA GLN A 59 -5.19 1.99 -13.22
C GLN A 59 -3.98 1.13 -13.59
N VAL A 60 -3.14 0.73 -12.63
CA VAL A 60 -2.02 -0.19 -12.84
C VAL A 60 -2.52 -1.51 -13.45
N SER A 61 -3.59 -2.09 -12.90
CA SER A 61 -4.20 -3.32 -13.42
C SER A 61 -4.76 -3.13 -14.84
N ALA A 62 -5.40 -2.00 -15.12
CA ALA A 62 -5.92 -1.69 -16.44
C ALA A 62 -4.81 -1.55 -17.51
N LEU A 63 -3.59 -1.21 -17.10
CA LEU A 63 -2.40 -1.14 -17.96
C LEU A 63 -1.67 -2.49 -18.10
N GLY A 64 -2.19 -3.58 -17.53
CA GLY A 64 -1.53 -4.89 -17.54
C GLY A 64 -0.31 -4.98 -16.63
N LEU A 65 -0.16 -4.04 -15.72
CA LEU A 65 0.88 -4.02 -14.70
C LEU A 65 0.36 -4.63 -13.40
N VAL A 66 1.27 -4.86 -12.45
CA VAL A 66 0.96 -5.26 -11.07
C VAL A 66 1.51 -4.26 -10.09
N ALA A 67 0.83 -4.10 -8.95
CA ALA A 67 1.31 -3.27 -7.86
C ALA A 67 1.12 -3.96 -6.51
N HIS A 68 2.02 -3.64 -5.57
CA HIS A 68 1.97 -4.18 -4.21
C HIS A 68 2.24 -3.07 -3.18
N PRO A 69 1.18 -2.60 -2.48
CA PRO A 69 1.34 -1.71 -1.34
C PRO A 69 1.95 -2.44 -0.14
N MET A 70 2.94 -1.82 0.49
CA MET A 70 3.72 -2.38 1.59
C MET A 70 3.67 -1.45 2.81
N ALA A 71 3.30 -2.00 3.98
CA ALA A 71 3.45 -1.32 5.27
C ALA A 71 4.85 -1.52 5.88
N GLY A 72 5.62 -2.49 5.39
CA GLY A 72 6.93 -2.85 5.92
C GLY A 72 8.05 -1.94 5.40
N PHE A 73 8.11 -0.71 5.89
CA PHE A 73 9.19 0.25 5.66
C PHE A 73 9.48 1.06 6.95
N ASP A 74 10.63 1.68 7.03
CA ASP A 74 11.05 2.54 8.12
C ASP A 74 10.53 3.97 7.87
N ILE A 75 9.50 4.34 8.64
CA ILE A 75 8.81 5.64 8.53
C ILE A 75 9.75 6.80 8.87
N GLU A 76 10.54 6.67 9.93
CA GLU A 76 11.44 7.75 10.37
C GLU A 76 12.57 7.95 9.37
N LYS A 77 13.13 6.85 8.85
CA LYS A 77 14.11 6.93 7.78
C LYS A 77 13.53 7.56 6.51
N ALA A 78 12.31 7.17 6.09
CA ALA A 78 11.64 7.77 4.94
C ALA A 78 11.42 9.27 5.14
N ARG A 79 10.99 9.68 6.33
CA ARG A 79 10.82 11.09 6.69
C ARG A 79 12.13 11.89 6.57
N ALA A 80 13.22 11.34 7.11
CA ALA A 80 14.53 11.99 7.10
C ALA A 80 15.14 12.06 5.68
N ASP A 81 15.21 10.92 4.99
CA ASP A 81 15.89 10.78 3.69
C ASP A 81 15.17 11.53 2.57
N LEU A 82 13.81 11.59 2.64
CA LEU A 82 12.98 12.28 1.65
C LEU A 82 12.59 13.69 2.08
N LYS A 83 13.05 14.15 3.27
CA LYS A 83 12.78 15.48 3.83
C LYS A 83 11.27 15.78 3.93
N ILE A 84 10.48 14.78 4.35
CA ILE A 84 9.03 14.93 4.50
C ILE A 84 8.77 15.87 5.68
N PRO A 85 8.09 17.02 5.48
CA PRO A 85 7.89 18.01 6.53
C PRO A 85 6.89 17.53 7.59
N SER A 86 6.91 18.20 8.76
CA SER A 86 5.87 18.01 9.77
C SER A 86 4.49 18.32 9.20
N GLY A 87 3.44 17.61 9.69
CA GLY A 87 2.08 17.69 9.14
C GLY A 87 1.83 16.75 7.95
N TYR A 88 2.84 15.99 7.53
CA TYR A 88 2.70 14.93 6.53
C TYR A 88 3.11 13.59 7.11
N GLU A 89 2.36 12.53 6.79
CA GLU A 89 2.57 11.18 7.31
C GLU A 89 2.80 10.17 6.18
N PRO A 90 3.95 9.46 6.14
CA PRO A 90 4.17 8.37 5.23
C PRO A 90 3.19 7.22 5.50
N VAL A 91 2.50 6.71 4.48
CA VAL A 91 1.39 5.74 4.66
C VAL A 91 1.77 4.36 4.15
N ALA A 92 2.19 4.25 2.89
CA ALA A 92 2.56 2.97 2.29
C ALA A 92 3.61 3.18 1.21
N MET A 93 4.53 2.20 1.10
CA MET A 93 5.42 2.09 -0.05
C MET A 93 4.76 1.17 -1.08
N ILE A 94 4.72 1.58 -2.35
CA ILE A 94 4.04 0.84 -3.42
C ILE A 94 5.07 0.47 -4.47
N ALA A 95 5.26 -0.84 -4.70
CA ALA A 95 6.04 -1.35 -5.81
C ALA A 95 5.14 -1.53 -7.03
N VAL A 96 5.57 -1.05 -8.20
CA VAL A 96 4.81 -1.17 -9.46
C VAL A 96 5.73 -1.74 -10.54
N GLY A 97 5.24 -2.68 -11.34
CA GLY A 97 5.99 -3.27 -12.44
C GLY A 97 5.17 -4.25 -13.27
N TYR A 98 5.83 -4.92 -14.20
CA TYR A 98 5.23 -6.04 -14.93
C TYR A 98 5.23 -7.30 -14.08
N PRO A 99 4.27 -8.23 -14.31
CA PRO A 99 4.33 -9.56 -13.70
C PRO A 99 5.67 -10.24 -14.03
N GLY A 100 6.34 -10.76 -13.01
CA GLY A 100 7.60 -11.49 -13.13
C GLY A 100 7.42 -12.99 -13.00
N GLU A 101 8.48 -13.73 -13.29
CA GLU A 101 8.51 -15.18 -13.11
C GLU A 101 8.59 -15.55 -11.63
N LEU A 102 7.79 -16.52 -11.20
CA LEU A 102 7.75 -17.00 -9.82
C LEU A 102 9.14 -17.48 -9.34
N SER A 103 9.89 -18.12 -10.21
CA SER A 103 11.22 -18.69 -9.95
C SER A 103 12.29 -17.66 -9.54
N VAL A 104 12.06 -16.38 -9.75
CA VAL A 104 13.00 -15.32 -9.34
C VAL A 104 12.87 -14.95 -7.87
N LEU A 105 11.80 -15.42 -7.21
CA LEU A 105 11.60 -15.22 -5.77
C LEU A 105 12.32 -16.29 -4.95
N PRO A 106 12.79 -15.98 -3.73
CA PRO A 106 13.20 -17.00 -2.77
C PRO A 106 12.08 -18.02 -2.50
N ASP A 107 12.41 -19.27 -2.25
CA ASP A 107 11.45 -20.38 -2.09
C ASP A 107 10.30 -20.08 -1.13
N TYR A 108 10.58 -19.49 0.01
CA TYR A 108 9.54 -19.12 0.99
C TYR A 108 8.56 -18.06 0.47
N LEU A 109 8.99 -17.18 -0.44
CA LEU A 109 8.12 -16.20 -1.09
C LEU A 109 7.33 -16.84 -2.22
N GLN A 110 7.92 -17.80 -2.97
CA GLN A 110 7.19 -18.59 -3.96
C GLN A 110 6.01 -19.33 -3.31
N GLN A 111 6.24 -19.97 -2.17
CA GLN A 111 5.18 -20.66 -1.42
C GLN A 111 4.07 -19.71 -0.96
N ARG A 112 4.42 -18.48 -0.55
CA ARG A 112 3.44 -17.45 -0.17
C ARG A 112 2.63 -16.96 -1.35
N GLU A 113 3.26 -16.77 -2.52
CA GLU A 113 2.60 -16.34 -3.74
C GLU A 113 1.58 -17.37 -4.25
N LEU A 114 1.91 -18.65 -4.13
CA LEU A 114 1.03 -19.76 -4.52
C LEU A 114 -0.08 -20.06 -3.51
N LYS A 115 -0.02 -19.47 -2.31
CA LYS A 115 -1.04 -19.71 -1.28
C LYS A 115 -2.40 -19.19 -1.75
N PRO A 116 -3.48 -19.98 -1.62
CA PRO A 116 -4.83 -19.51 -1.91
C PRO A 116 -5.18 -18.22 -1.17
N ARG A 117 -5.80 -17.29 -1.87
CA ARG A 117 -6.21 -16.01 -1.31
C ARG A 117 -7.44 -16.18 -0.42
N GLU A 118 -7.29 -15.91 0.86
CA GLU A 118 -8.39 -15.94 1.82
C GLU A 118 -8.90 -14.52 2.08
N ARG A 119 -10.20 -14.37 2.26
CA ARG A 119 -10.87 -13.13 2.65
C ARG A 119 -11.88 -13.42 3.74
N LYS A 120 -12.03 -12.49 4.67
CA LYS A 120 -13.12 -12.55 5.63
C LYS A 120 -14.48 -12.51 4.92
N PRO A 121 -15.48 -13.26 5.38
CA PRO A 121 -16.82 -13.16 4.84
C PRO A 121 -17.41 -11.77 5.10
N LEU A 122 -18.32 -11.33 4.23
CA LEU A 122 -18.97 -10.02 4.37
C LEU A 122 -19.69 -9.85 5.71
N THR A 123 -20.22 -10.93 6.27
CA THR A 123 -20.90 -10.95 7.56
C THR A 123 -20.02 -10.54 8.75
N GLU A 124 -18.69 -10.56 8.59
CA GLU A 124 -17.75 -10.10 9.61
C GLU A 124 -17.30 -8.64 9.40
N MET A 125 -17.62 -8.04 8.24
CA MET A 125 -17.10 -6.73 7.86
C MET A 125 -18.18 -5.70 7.52
N ALA A 126 -19.39 -6.16 7.19
CA ALA A 126 -20.50 -5.28 6.80
C ALA A 126 -21.74 -5.58 7.66
N PHE A 127 -22.32 -4.53 8.20
CA PHE A 127 -23.42 -4.61 9.15
C PHE A 127 -24.58 -3.71 8.71
N SER A 128 -25.81 -4.10 9.05
CA SER A 128 -27.02 -3.37 8.74
C SER A 128 -27.59 -2.73 10.01
N GLY A 129 -27.72 -1.41 10.01
CA GLY A 129 -28.39 -0.65 11.07
C GLY A 129 -27.60 -0.52 12.37
N GLN A 130 -26.97 -1.60 12.84
CA GLN A 130 -26.24 -1.64 14.10
C GLN A 130 -24.97 -2.50 13.95
N TRP A 131 -23.90 -2.10 14.66
CA TRP A 131 -22.67 -2.89 14.70
C TRP A 131 -22.91 -4.32 15.18
N GLY A 132 -22.35 -5.29 14.46
CA GLY A 132 -22.51 -6.71 14.78
C GLY A 132 -23.77 -7.37 14.21
N HIS A 133 -24.68 -6.62 13.59
CA HIS A 133 -25.83 -7.18 12.86
C HIS A 133 -25.45 -7.42 11.39
N PRO A 134 -25.22 -8.66 10.96
CA PRO A 134 -24.84 -8.96 9.59
C PRO A 134 -25.88 -8.47 8.57
N LEU A 135 -25.40 -8.15 7.37
CA LEU A 135 -26.32 -7.89 6.25
C LEU A 135 -27.27 -9.08 6.04
N PRO A 136 -28.56 -8.83 5.73
CA PRO A 136 -29.45 -9.90 5.33
C PRO A 136 -28.85 -10.67 4.17
N SER A 137 -28.89 -12.01 4.23
CA SER A 137 -28.52 -12.85 3.09
C SER A 137 -29.45 -12.51 1.93
N GLN A 138 -28.91 -11.98 0.85
CA GLN A 138 -29.69 -11.82 -0.37
C GLN A 138 -30.07 -13.23 -0.88
N PRO A 139 -31.33 -13.48 -1.21
CA PRO A 139 -31.67 -14.70 -1.94
C PRO A 139 -30.96 -14.64 -3.29
N VAL A 140 -30.19 -15.69 -3.59
CA VAL A 140 -29.52 -15.91 -4.88
C VAL A 140 -30.61 -16.19 -5.95
#